data_44fdd7c986553b45e4e0b4cccc78ddd6
#
_entry.id   44fdd7c986553b45e4e0b4cccc78ddd6
#
_cell.length_a   1.000
_cell.length_b   1.000
_cell.length_c   1.000
_cell.angle_alpha   90.00
_cell.angle_beta   90.00
_cell.angle_gamma   90.00
#
_symmetry.space_group_name_H-M   'P 1'
#
loop_
_entity.id
_entity.type
_entity.pdbx_description
1 polymer ?
#
loop_
_entity_poly.entity_id
_entity_poly.type
_entity_poly.pdbx_seq_one_letter_code
_entity_poly.pdbx_strand_id
1 'polypeptide(L)'
;AIFRIDENFKRDNPDSDGLVKHVGFFISNDVSANFRVELVKAENRTISATEIAELWRDEVGLLPNVKTQKYSVDGGPGGGGDIALMLSGQNTRELSLAGIDLQEYLTQFDGIYDVFNSEGSGSKEILIKLKPYASQIGVRLSDVARQVRQAFYGEEAQRIQRDSDTLRVMVRYPKEDRQSLSTLENMYIRTVTGQSIPIREVASISLGTGPASINREERKRILTVEAYLDPNKVQSGKVIADIQKNFVPVLTERYPSVEFGLGGKSEE
;
A
#
# COMPACT_ATOMS: atom_id res chain seq x y z
N ALA A 1 10.43 6.41 -19.93
CA ALA A 1 10.54 7.77 -19.38
C ALA A 1 11.96 8.08 -18.97
N ILE A 2 12.51 7.54 -17.86
CA ILE A 2 13.81 7.97 -17.31
C ILE A 2 14.99 7.92 -18.32
N PHE A 3 15.08 6.87 -19.13
CA PHE A 3 16.10 6.78 -20.19
C PHE A 3 15.90 7.84 -21.29
N ARG A 4 14.65 8.21 -21.60
CA ARG A 4 14.37 9.28 -22.56
C ARG A 4 14.80 10.65 -22.04
N ILE A 5 14.64 10.89 -20.75
CA ILE A 5 15.13 12.09 -20.07
C ILE A 5 16.66 12.13 -20.16
N ASP A 6 17.34 11.02 -19.88
CA ASP A 6 18.79 10.90 -19.96
C ASP A 6 19.31 11.13 -21.38
N GLU A 7 18.67 10.55 -22.39
CA GLU A 7 19.00 10.74 -23.81
C GLU A 7 18.81 12.20 -24.25
N ASN A 8 17.69 12.84 -23.85
CA ASN A 8 17.47 14.25 -24.15
C ASN A 8 18.52 15.13 -23.49
N PHE A 9 18.88 14.85 -22.24
CA PHE A 9 19.91 15.60 -21.52
C PHE A 9 21.28 15.47 -22.21
N LYS A 10 21.67 14.25 -22.61
CA LYS A 10 22.94 14.01 -23.35
C LYS A 10 22.97 14.72 -24.69
N ARG A 11 21.83 14.77 -25.38
CA ARG A 11 21.75 15.50 -26.67
C ARG A 11 21.96 16.98 -26.47
N ASP A 12 21.43 17.55 -25.41
CA ASP A 12 21.53 18.98 -25.11
C ASP A 12 22.86 19.32 -24.41
N ASN A 13 23.56 18.32 -23.85
CA ASN A 13 24.84 18.43 -23.17
C ASN A 13 25.82 17.36 -23.67
N PRO A 14 26.45 17.52 -24.87
CA PRO A 14 27.23 16.47 -25.51
C PRO A 14 28.48 16.02 -24.72
N ASP A 15 29.01 16.87 -23.85
CA ASP A 15 30.16 16.59 -23.02
C ASP A 15 29.81 15.93 -21.67
N SER A 16 28.53 15.65 -21.42
CA SER A 16 28.07 15.05 -20.18
C SER A 16 27.96 13.53 -20.27
N ASP A 17 28.32 12.83 -19.20
CA ASP A 17 28.06 11.38 -19.01
C ASP A 17 26.57 11.03 -18.91
N GLY A 18 25.68 12.04 -18.90
CA GLY A 18 24.26 11.91 -18.71
C GLY A 18 23.84 12.05 -17.24
N LEU A 19 22.61 11.58 -16.95
CA LEU A 19 22.00 11.70 -15.63
C LEU A 19 21.88 10.36 -14.91
N VAL A 20 21.69 9.27 -15.66
CA VAL A 20 21.36 7.95 -15.14
C VAL A 20 22.54 7.01 -15.27
N LYS A 21 22.94 6.41 -14.15
CA LYS A 21 24.02 5.43 -14.10
C LYS A 21 23.48 4.00 -14.14
N HIS A 22 22.54 3.68 -13.25
CA HIS A 22 21.90 2.37 -13.20
C HIS A 22 20.40 2.50 -12.88
N VAL A 23 19.62 1.56 -13.39
CA VAL A 23 18.18 1.42 -13.05
C VAL A 23 17.93 0.00 -12.58
N GLY A 24 17.41 -0.13 -11.38
CA GLY A 24 16.91 -1.37 -10.81
C GLY A 24 15.40 -1.31 -10.62
N PHE A 25 14.72 -2.44 -10.67
CA PHE A 25 13.32 -2.51 -10.31
C PHE A 25 13.04 -3.75 -9.47
N PHE A 26 12.08 -3.63 -8.57
CA PHE A 26 11.63 -4.72 -7.70
C PHE A 26 10.10 -4.76 -7.70
N ILE A 27 9.55 -5.93 -7.95
CA ILE A 27 8.12 -6.18 -7.82
C ILE A 27 7.90 -6.96 -6.53
N SER A 28 7.03 -6.45 -5.67
CA SER A 28 6.70 -7.08 -4.39
C SER A 28 5.23 -7.48 -4.38
N ASN A 29 4.98 -8.79 -4.10
CA ASN A 29 3.65 -9.36 -3.90
C ASN A 29 2.62 -9.06 -5.01
N ASP A 30 3.07 -8.88 -6.25
CA ASP A 30 2.24 -8.55 -7.42
C ASP A 30 1.38 -7.27 -7.26
N VAL A 31 1.65 -6.45 -6.25
CA VAL A 31 0.87 -5.25 -5.93
C VAL A 31 1.69 -3.97 -5.89
N SER A 32 3.01 -4.06 -5.74
CA SER A 32 3.89 -2.89 -5.76
C SER A 32 5.11 -3.11 -6.64
N ALA A 33 5.47 -2.09 -7.40
CA ALA A 33 6.70 -2.02 -8.17
C ALA A 33 7.53 -0.83 -7.68
N ASN A 34 8.78 -1.08 -7.34
CA ASN A 34 9.73 -0.05 -6.93
C ASN A 34 10.82 0.06 -7.98
N PHE A 35 11.01 1.25 -8.50
CA PHE A 35 12.09 1.58 -9.41
C PHE A 35 13.12 2.40 -8.65
N ARG A 36 14.36 1.95 -8.67
CA ARG A 36 15.49 2.67 -8.08
C ARG A 36 16.42 3.12 -9.20
N VAL A 37 16.62 4.42 -9.30
CA VAL A 37 17.51 5.03 -10.29
C VAL A 37 18.74 5.56 -9.55
N GLU A 38 19.90 5.01 -9.90
CA GLU A 38 21.19 5.56 -9.47
C GLU A 38 21.59 6.63 -10.47
N LEU A 39 21.77 7.84 -9.96
CA LEU A 39 22.17 8.99 -10.76
C LEU A 39 23.69 9.09 -10.84
N VAL A 40 24.18 9.74 -11.88
CA VAL A 40 25.56 10.22 -11.96
C VAL A 40 25.83 11.16 -10.77
N LYS A 41 27.06 11.20 -10.26
CA LYS A 41 27.44 12.03 -9.11
C LYS A 41 27.01 13.48 -9.30
N ALA A 42 26.60 14.13 -8.22
CA ALA A 42 26.10 15.50 -8.25
C ALA A 42 27.10 16.51 -8.82
N GLU A 43 28.39 16.28 -8.62
CA GLU A 43 29.51 17.08 -9.18
C GLU A 43 29.62 16.99 -10.71
N ASN A 44 29.07 15.92 -11.32
CA ASN A 44 29.18 15.67 -12.77
C ASN A 44 27.81 15.92 -13.48
N ARG A 45 26.86 16.55 -12.85
CA ARG A 45 25.55 16.88 -13.44
C ARG A 45 25.12 18.30 -13.09
N THR A 46 24.44 18.96 -14.00
CA THR A 46 24.03 20.36 -13.87
C THR A 46 22.65 20.52 -13.23
N ILE A 47 21.88 19.43 -13.15
CA ILE A 47 20.52 19.41 -12.57
C ILE A 47 20.47 18.57 -11.30
N SER A 48 19.63 18.96 -10.36
CA SER A 48 19.48 18.29 -9.07
C SER A 48 18.72 16.97 -9.18
N ALA A 49 18.84 16.11 -8.17
CA ALA A 49 18.08 14.86 -8.13
C ALA A 49 16.57 15.13 -8.00
N THR A 50 16.18 16.22 -7.35
CA THR A 50 14.79 16.66 -7.22
C THR A 50 14.20 17.05 -8.57
N GLU A 51 14.93 17.88 -9.34
CA GLU A 51 14.52 18.27 -10.69
C GLU A 51 14.40 17.05 -11.62
N ILE A 52 15.31 16.06 -11.50
CA ILE A 52 15.21 14.81 -12.27
C ILE A 52 13.95 14.03 -11.88
N ALA A 53 13.62 13.99 -10.60
CA ALA A 53 12.42 13.30 -10.13
C ALA A 53 11.13 13.99 -10.62
N GLU A 54 11.11 15.32 -10.67
CA GLU A 54 10.01 16.11 -11.25
C GLU A 54 9.85 15.84 -12.74
N LEU A 55 10.93 15.94 -13.51
CA LEU A 55 10.93 15.60 -14.94
C LEU A 55 10.44 14.17 -15.18
N TRP A 56 10.85 13.25 -14.32
CA TRP A 56 10.41 11.86 -14.44
C TRP A 56 8.91 11.70 -14.13
N ARG A 57 8.40 12.40 -13.13
CA ARG A 57 6.97 12.44 -12.81
C ARG A 57 6.16 12.97 -13.98
N ASP A 58 6.56 14.11 -14.54
CA ASP A 58 5.87 14.77 -15.65
C ASP A 58 5.87 13.89 -16.90
N GLU A 59 7.00 13.25 -17.19
CA GLU A 59 7.15 12.38 -18.35
C GLU A 59 6.34 11.09 -18.26
N VAL A 60 6.16 10.54 -17.05
CA VAL A 60 5.35 9.34 -16.82
C VAL A 60 3.86 9.68 -16.77
N GLY A 61 3.51 10.83 -16.21
CA GLY A 61 2.13 11.21 -15.96
C GLY A 61 1.41 10.24 -15.02
N LEU A 62 0.08 10.28 -15.03
CA LEU A 62 -0.75 9.38 -14.21
C LEU A 62 -0.90 8.02 -14.89
N LEU A 63 -0.50 6.97 -14.19
CA LEU A 63 -0.63 5.60 -14.68
C LEU A 63 -2.03 5.05 -14.38
N PRO A 64 -2.74 4.48 -15.38
CA PRO A 64 -4.06 3.91 -15.18
C PRO A 64 -3.98 2.70 -14.23
N ASN A 65 -4.97 2.56 -13.35
CA ASN A 65 -5.10 1.47 -12.36
C ASN A 65 -3.99 1.43 -11.30
N VAL A 66 -3.12 2.43 -11.23
CA VAL A 66 -2.18 2.62 -10.12
C VAL A 66 -2.86 3.47 -9.06
N LYS A 67 -2.98 2.95 -7.86
CA LYS A 67 -3.63 3.67 -6.75
C LYS A 67 -2.73 4.73 -6.13
N THR A 68 -1.43 4.43 -6.07
CA THR A 68 -0.42 5.31 -5.48
C THR A 68 0.81 5.30 -6.35
N GLN A 69 1.25 6.48 -6.77
CA GLN A 69 2.45 6.70 -7.56
C GLN A 69 3.31 7.72 -6.82
N LYS A 70 4.53 7.33 -6.47
CA LYS A 70 5.42 8.13 -5.61
C LYS A 70 6.77 8.30 -6.28
N TYR A 71 7.29 9.51 -6.26
CA TYR A 71 8.64 9.84 -6.67
C TYR A 71 9.38 10.46 -5.49
N SER A 72 10.47 9.85 -5.06
CA SER A 72 11.26 10.34 -3.93
C SER A 72 12.73 10.31 -4.25
N VAL A 73 13.45 11.27 -3.70
CA VAL A 73 14.90 11.32 -3.73
C VAL A 73 15.42 10.79 -2.39
N ASP A 74 16.10 9.63 -2.44
CA ASP A 74 16.75 9.08 -1.25
C ASP A 74 18.05 9.85 -0.97
N GLY A 75 18.00 10.76 -0.01
CA GLY A 75 19.15 11.54 0.44
C GLY A 75 19.88 10.96 1.67
N GLY A 76 19.56 9.74 2.12
CA GLY A 76 20.15 9.15 3.32
C GLY A 76 19.17 8.33 4.17
N PRO A 77 19.56 7.89 5.37
CA PRO A 77 18.69 7.20 6.31
C PRO A 77 17.53 8.10 6.73
N GLY A 78 16.29 7.65 6.52
CA GLY A 78 15.06 8.38 6.82
C GLY A 78 14.18 8.64 5.58
N GLY A 79 14.17 7.71 4.60
CA GLY A 79 13.27 7.77 3.45
C GLY A 79 11.81 7.84 3.89
N GLY A 80 11.14 8.96 3.57
CA GLY A 80 9.74 9.26 3.88
C GLY A 80 9.35 10.56 3.18
N GLY A 81 8.10 11.02 3.34
CA GLY A 81 7.66 12.35 2.90
C GLY A 81 8.44 13.46 3.60
N ASP A 82 8.36 14.66 3.05
CA ASP A 82 8.94 15.86 3.69
C ASP A 82 8.16 16.21 4.97
N ILE A 83 6.89 15.82 5.02
CA ILE A 83 6.03 15.81 6.21
C ILE A 83 5.54 14.39 6.45
N ALA A 84 5.68 13.91 7.67
CA ALA A 84 5.06 12.69 8.16
C ALA A 84 4.25 12.99 9.41
N LEU A 85 2.96 12.76 9.36
CA LEU A 85 2.02 13.03 10.43
C LEU A 85 1.43 11.71 10.91
N MET A 86 1.42 11.49 12.20
CA MET A 86 0.97 10.25 12.81
C MET A 86 -0.36 10.47 13.53
N LEU A 87 -1.30 9.60 13.25
CA LEU A 87 -2.54 9.48 14.00
C LEU A 87 -2.53 8.17 14.75
N SER A 88 -2.88 8.18 16.02
CA SER A 88 -2.96 6.96 16.83
C SER A 88 -4.31 6.83 17.52
N GLY A 89 -4.82 5.61 17.65
CA GLY A 89 -6.11 5.38 18.30
C GLY A 89 -6.47 3.89 18.41
N GLN A 90 -7.44 3.61 19.28
CA GLN A 90 -7.99 2.26 19.45
C GLN A 90 -9.17 1.99 18.52
N ASN A 91 -9.97 3.01 18.22
CA ASN A 91 -11.11 2.91 17.31
C ASN A 91 -10.62 2.99 15.85
N THR A 92 -10.54 1.84 15.21
CA THR A 92 -10.05 1.72 13.82
C THR A 92 -10.86 2.57 12.83
N ARG A 93 -12.19 2.65 13.03
CA ARG A 93 -13.06 3.41 12.12
C ARG A 93 -12.81 4.91 12.21
N GLU A 94 -12.72 5.44 13.44
CA GLU A 94 -12.38 6.85 13.65
C GLU A 94 -10.98 7.17 13.12
N LEU A 95 -10.02 6.28 13.37
CA LEU A 95 -8.64 6.45 12.89
C LEU A 95 -8.59 6.53 11.36
N SER A 96 -9.30 5.63 10.64
CA SER A 96 -9.36 5.66 9.17
C SER A 96 -10.01 6.94 8.65
N LEU A 97 -11.13 7.36 9.24
CA LEU A 97 -11.82 8.60 8.84
C LEU A 97 -10.96 9.83 9.11
N ALA A 98 -10.31 9.90 10.27
CA ALA A 98 -9.38 10.97 10.61
C ALA A 98 -8.19 11.06 9.63
N GLY A 99 -7.69 9.89 9.18
CA GLY A 99 -6.65 9.82 8.17
C GLY A 99 -7.08 10.34 6.80
N ILE A 100 -8.31 10.09 6.40
CA ILE A 100 -8.90 10.62 5.16
C ILE A 100 -9.06 12.14 5.28
N ASP A 101 -9.65 12.63 6.38
CA ASP A 101 -9.85 14.06 6.60
C ASP A 101 -8.49 14.82 6.62
N LEU A 102 -7.46 14.24 7.24
CA LEU A 102 -6.11 14.82 7.25
C LEU A 102 -5.49 14.83 5.84
N GLN A 103 -5.67 13.78 5.07
CA GLN A 103 -5.21 13.71 3.69
C GLN A 103 -5.89 14.77 2.81
N GLU A 104 -7.20 14.93 2.94
CA GLU A 104 -7.96 15.95 2.22
C GLU A 104 -7.53 17.36 2.66
N TYR A 105 -7.28 17.57 3.94
CA TYR A 105 -6.80 18.86 4.46
C TYR A 105 -5.45 19.24 3.86
N LEU A 106 -4.50 18.30 3.79
CA LEU A 106 -3.18 18.52 3.20
C LEU A 106 -3.24 18.86 1.71
N THR A 107 -4.17 18.26 0.96
CA THR A 107 -4.30 18.54 -0.49
C THR A 107 -4.78 19.97 -0.80
N GLN A 108 -5.24 20.73 0.19
CA GLN A 108 -5.68 22.12 0.01
C GLN A 108 -4.51 23.12 -0.03
N PHE A 109 -3.32 22.73 0.41
CA PHE A 109 -2.15 23.61 0.41
C PHE A 109 -1.49 23.64 -0.97
N ASP A 110 -1.28 24.84 -1.51
CA ASP A 110 -0.46 24.98 -2.72
C ASP A 110 1.00 24.62 -2.40
N GLY A 111 1.59 23.81 -3.24
CA GLY A 111 2.94 23.28 -3.05
C GLY A 111 3.01 21.98 -2.26
N ILE A 112 1.88 21.40 -1.85
CA ILE A 112 1.83 20.01 -1.35
C ILE A 112 1.39 19.09 -2.48
N TYR A 113 2.09 17.96 -2.62
CA TYR A 113 1.80 16.93 -3.59
C TYR A 113 2.06 15.54 -3.00
N ASP A 114 1.60 14.50 -3.70
CA ASP A 114 1.83 13.10 -3.34
C ASP A 114 1.48 12.81 -1.87
N VAL A 115 0.25 13.15 -1.46
CA VAL A 115 -0.24 12.88 -0.11
C VAL A 115 -0.66 11.42 0.01
N PHE A 116 -0.01 10.68 0.90
CA PHE A 116 -0.22 9.26 1.12
C PHE A 116 -0.68 8.96 2.54
N ASN A 117 -1.58 8.02 2.64
CA ASN A 117 -2.05 7.48 3.90
C ASN A 117 -1.55 6.03 4.02
N SER A 118 -0.92 5.67 5.14
CA SER A 118 -0.33 4.35 5.36
C SER A 118 -1.36 3.21 5.44
N GLU A 119 -2.63 3.51 5.69
CA GLU A 119 -3.72 2.54 5.59
C GLU A 119 -3.97 2.15 4.13
N GLY A 120 -3.60 3.03 3.25
CA GLY A 120 -3.34 2.84 1.83
C GLY A 120 -4.49 2.27 1.04
N SER A 121 -4.14 1.85 -0.12
CA SER A 121 -4.95 1.00 -0.94
C SER A 121 -4.98 -0.40 -0.36
N GLY A 122 -5.89 -0.63 0.57
CA GLY A 122 -6.11 -1.96 1.13
C GLY A 122 -6.25 -3.03 0.04
N SER A 123 -5.76 -4.21 0.31
CA SER A 123 -5.94 -5.34 -0.59
C SER A 123 -7.43 -5.66 -0.71
N LYS A 124 -7.85 -5.99 -1.93
CA LYS A 124 -9.21 -6.53 -2.11
C LYS A 124 -9.32 -7.84 -1.36
N GLU A 125 -10.31 -7.95 -0.51
CA GLU A 125 -10.57 -9.12 0.32
C GLU A 125 -11.91 -9.73 -0.01
N ILE A 126 -11.98 -11.05 0.11
CA ILE A 126 -13.22 -11.78 0.06
C ILE A 126 -13.65 -12.04 1.50
N LEU A 127 -14.71 -11.39 1.91
CA LEU A 127 -15.30 -11.54 3.24
C LEU A 127 -16.31 -12.68 3.23
N ILE A 128 -16.06 -13.69 4.05
CA ILE A 128 -16.93 -14.85 4.21
C ILE A 128 -17.58 -14.75 5.58
N LYS A 129 -18.91 -14.64 5.63
CA LYS A 129 -19.69 -14.59 6.85
C LYS A 129 -20.65 -15.77 6.90
N LEU A 130 -20.56 -16.59 7.95
CA LEU A 130 -21.48 -17.71 8.11
C LEU A 130 -22.92 -17.23 8.33
N LYS A 131 -23.84 -17.95 7.72
CA LYS A 131 -25.27 -17.82 8.01
C LYS A 131 -25.62 -18.54 9.32
N PRO A 132 -26.67 -18.12 10.05
CA PRO A 132 -27.07 -18.76 11.31
C PRO A 132 -27.30 -20.28 11.19
N TYR A 133 -27.88 -20.70 10.09
CA TYR A 133 -28.09 -22.11 9.76
C TYR A 133 -26.82 -22.96 9.75
N ALA A 134 -25.71 -22.42 9.29
CA ALA A 134 -24.42 -23.14 9.20
C ALA A 134 -23.97 -23.70 10.56
N SER A 135 -24.14 -22.92 11.62
CA SER A 135 -23.80 -23.36 12.98
C SER A 135 -24.67 -24.52 13.48
N GLN A 136 -25.92 -24.56 13.07
CA GLN A 136 -26.87 -25.63 13.46
C GLN A 136 -26.48 -26.98 12.84
N ILE A 137 -25.92 -26.97 11.65
CA ILE A 137 -25.43 -28.18 10.95
C ILE A 137 -23.97 -28.47 11.23
N GLY A 138 -23.34 -27.82 12.22
CA GLY A 138 -21.97 -28.07 12.66
C GLY A 138 -20.88 -27.51 11.74
N VAL A 139 -21.19 -26.59 10.83
CA VAL A 139 -20.19 -25.91 9.97
C VAL A 139 -19.58 -24.76 10.72
N ARG A 140 -18.26 -24.75 10.85
CA ARG A 140 -17.49 -23.67 11.48
C ARG A 140 -16.81 -22.80 10.43
N LEU A 141 -16.65 -21.50 10.74
CA LEU A 141 -15.96 -20.56 9.85
C LEU A 141 -14.53 -21.01 9.52
N SER A 142 -13.83 -21.57 10.49
CA SER A 142 -12.47 -22.11 10.31
C SER A 142 -12.42 -23.22 9.25
N ASP A 143 -13.44 -24.07 9.20
CA ASP A 143 -13.49 -25.19 8.25
C ASP A 143 -13.80 -24.71 6.84
N VAL A 144 -14.70 -23.74 6.71
CA VAL A 144 -14.99 -23.07 5.43
C VAL A 144 -13.76 -22.33 4.93
N ALA A 145 -13.14 -21.50 5.77
CA ALA A 145 -11.95 -20.71 5.41
C ALA A 145 -10.78 -21.62 4.98
N ARG A 146 -10.57 -22.74 5.68
CA ARG A 146 -9.53 -23.72 5.33
C ARG A 146 -9.79 -24.32 3.94
N GLN A 147 -10.99 -24.77 3.67
CA GLN A 147 -11.32 -25.40 2.38
C GLN A 147 -11.23 -24.40 1.22
N VAL A 148 -11.70 -23.16 1.43
CA VAL A 148 -11.52 -22.09 0.44
C VAL A 148 -10.04 -21.83 0.19
N ARG A 149 -9.23 -21.70 1.25
CA ARG A 149 -7.78 -21.51 1.10
C ARG A 149 -7.12 -22.65 0.35
N GLN A 150 -7.46 -23.91 0.66
CA GLN A 150 -6.93 -25.09 -0.02
C GLN A 150 -7.27 -25.08 -1.51
N ALA A 151 -8.49 -24.72 -1.87
CA ALA A 151 -8.94 -24.67 -3.25
C ALA A 151 -8.27 -23.54 -4.05
N PHE A 152 -8.19 -22.34 -3.50
CA PHE A 152 -7.75 -21.14 -4.22
C PHE A 152 -6.26 -20.85 -4.09
N TYR A 153 -5.70 -20.93 -2.89
CA TYR A 153 -4.27 -20.73 -2.65
C TYR A 153 -3.50 -22.02 -2.89
N GLY A 154 -4.03 -23.12 -2.40
CA GLY A 154 -3.47 -24.46 -2.51
C GLY A 154 -3.06 -25.03 -1.16
N GLU A 155 -2.91 -26.34 -1.16
CA GLU A 155 -2.36 -27.13 -0.05
C GLU A 155 -1.07 -27.80 -0.50
N GLU A 156 -0.06 -27.75 0.35
CA GLU A 156 1.20 -28.44 0.11
C GLU A 156 1.02 -29.94 0.36
N ALA A 157 0.90 -30.72 -0.71
CA ALA A 157 0.71 -32.18 -0.62
C ALA A 157 2.02 -32.90 -0.29
N GLN A 158 3.16 -32.40 -0.80
CA GLN A 158 4.47 -33.00 -0.61
C GLN A 158 5.57 -31.97 -0.76
N ARG A 159 6.65 -32.17 -0.03
CA ARG A 159 7.89 -31.43 -0.17
C ARG A 159 9.02 -32.39 -0.47
N ILE A 160 9.74 -32.16 -1.55
CA ILE A 160 10.83 -33.00 -2.02
C ILE A 160 12.11 -32.17 -2.01
N GLN A 161 13.13 -32.63 -1.29
CA GLN A 161 14.47 -32.05 -1.37
C GLN A 161 15.21 -32.64 -2.56
N ARG A 162 15.70 -31.78 -3.45
CA ARG A 162 16.57 -32.16 -4.56
C ARG A 162 17.85 -31.32 -4.47
N ASP A 163 18.93 -31.94 -4.10
CA ASP A 163 20.23 -31.29 -3.90
C ASP A 163 20.09 -30.03 -3.00
N SER A 164 20.34 -28.84 -3.54
CA SER A 164 20.16 -27.56 -2.87
C SER A 164 18.75 -27.00 -2.93
N ASP A 165 17.87 -27.56 -3.76
CA ASP A 165 16.55 -27.01 -4.04
C ASP A 165 15.43 -27.78 -3.33
N THR A 166 14.46 -27.04 -2.82
CA THR A 166 13.25 -27.61 -2.21
C THR A 166 12.06 -27.44 -3.16
N LEU A 167 11.59 -28.57 -3.70
CA LEU A 167 10.39 -28.61 -4.55
C LEU A 167 9.14 -28.81 -3.69
N ARG A 168 8.17 -27.90 -3.83
CA ARG A 168 6.86 -28.00 -3.18
C ARG A 168 5.79 -28.42 -4.18
N VAL A 169 5.12 -29.54 -3.90
CA VAL A 169 3.98 -30.00 -4.69
C VAL A 169 2.71 -29.39 -4.12
N MET A 170 2.13 -28.47 -4.87
CA MET A 170 0.93 -27.74 -4.45
C MET A 170 -0.29 -28.24 -5.22
N VAL A 171 -1.37 -28.58 -4.50
CA VAL A 171 -2.67 -28.95 -5.08
C VAL A 171 -3.64 -27.77 -4.89
N ARG A 172 -4.21 -27.29 -5.99
CA ARG A 172 -5.16 -26.18 -6.01
C ARG A 172 -6.01 -26.22 -7.28
N TYR A 173 -7.08 -25.43 -7.33
CA TYR A 173 -7.87 -25.25 -8.54
C TYR A 173 -7.05 -24.70 -9.71
N PRO A 174 -7.43 -24.99 -10.96
CA PRO A 174 -6.85 -24.37 -12.14
C PRO A 174 -6.87 -22.85 -12.08
N LYS A 175 -5.99 -22.19 -12.82
CA LYS A 175 -5.83 -20.72 -12.76
C LYS A 175 -7.13 -20.00 -13.14
N GLU A 176 -7.83 -20.48 -14.12
CA GLU A 176 -9.08 -19.92 -14.64
C GLU A 176 -10.18 -19.93 -13.56
N ASP A 177 -10.29 -21.04 -12.83
CA ASP A 177 -11.27 -21.20 -11.76
C ASP A 177 -10.97 -20.33 -10.55
N ARG A 178 -9.68 -20.07 -10.28
CA ARG A 178 -9.26 -19.23 -9.15
C ARG A 178 -9.43 -17.72 -9.38
N GLN A 179 -9.66 -17.31 -10.62
CA GLN A 179 -9.87 -15.90 -10.99
C GLN A 179 -11.34 -15.49 -10.98
N SER A 180 -12.27 -16.44 -10.79
CA SER A 180 -13.70 -16.20 -10.81
C SER A 180 -14.33 -16.26 -9.43
N LEU A 181 -15.04 -15.20 -9.04
CA LEU A 181 -15.87 -15.20 -7.83
C LEU A 181 -16.99 -16.24 -7.91
N SER A 182 -17.51 -16.48 -9.12
CA SER A 182 -18.54 -17.49 -9.36
C SER A 182 -18.08 -18.90 -8.99
N THR A 183 -16.80 -19.22 -9.20
CA THR A 183 -16.24 -20.51 -8.76
C THR A 183 -16.31 -20.66 -7.25
N LEU A 184 -16.02 -19.58 -6.53
CA LEU A 184 -16.13 -19.58 -5.05
C LEU A 184 -17.58 -19.74 -4.60
N GLU A 185 -18.52 -19.02 -5.22
CA GLU A 185 -19.94 -19.07 -4.87
C GLU A 185 -20.58 -20.44 -5.15
N ASN A 186 -20.06 -21.15 -6.12
CA ASN A 186 -20.52 -22.50 -6.49
C ASN A 186 -19.71 -23.63 -5.85
N MET A 187 -18.69 -23.30 -5.06
CA MET A 187 -17.87 -24.29 -4.36
C MET A 187 -18.69 -25.07 -3.36
N TYR A 188 -18.39 -26.38 -3.23
CA TYR A 188 -18.97 -27.23 -2.20
C TYR A 188 -18.06 -27.31 -0.98
N ILE A 189 -18.66 -27.10 0.20
CA ILE A 189 -17.98 -27.25 1.49
C ILE A 189 -18.33 -28.61 2.08
N ARG A 190 -17.31 -29.35 2.50
CA ARG A 190 -17.49 -30.65 3.17
C ARG A 190 -17.64 -30.42 4.67
N THR A 191 -18.74 -30.94 5.23
CA THR A 191 -19.00 -30.89 6.68
C THR A 191 -18.17 -31.93 7.42
N VAL A 192 -18.14 -31.85 8.75
CA VAL A 192 -17.48 -32.86 9.60
C VAL A 192 -18.11 -34.26 9.48
N THR A 193 -19.39 -34.34 9.07
CA THR A 193 -20.09 -35.59 8.80
C THR A 193 -19.85 -36.14 7.39
N GLY A 194 -19.05 -35.44 6.56
CA GLY A 194 -18.71 -35.85 5.20
C GLY A 194 -19.70 -35.40 4.12
N GLN A 195 -20.80 -34.72 4.49
CA GLN A 195 -21.75 -34.16 3.52
C GLN A 195 -21.16 -32.99 2.77
N SER A 196 -21.49 -32.87 1.49
CA SER A 196 -21.09 -31.73 0.64
C SER A 196 -22.26 -30.78 0.49
N ILE A 197 -22.07 -29.50 0.87
CA ILE A 197 -23.09 -28.45 0.85
C ILE A 197 -22.55 -27.27 0.05
N PRO A 198 -23.31 -26.65 -0.86
CA PRO A 198 -22.88 -25.44 -1.57
C PRO A 198 -22.55 -24.31 -0.57
N ILE A 199 -21.42 -23.62 -0.76
CA ILE A 199 -20.97 -22.55 0.16
C ILE A 199 -22.03 -21.45 0.31
N ARG A 200 -22.76 -21.14 -0.74
CA ARG A 200 -23.83 -20.13 -0.75
C ARG A 200 -24.99 -20.44 0.22
N GLU A 201 -25.16 -21.70 0.62
CA GLU A 201 -26.19 -22.06 1.61
C GLU A 201 -25.74 -21.83 3.04
N VAL A 202 -24.43 -21.97 3.30
CA VAL A 202 -23.85 -21.86 4.66
C VAL A 202 -23.17 -20.53 4.93
N ALA A 203 -22.81 -19.76 3.88
CA ALA A 203 -22.12 -18.47 4.02
C ALA A 203 -22.63 -17.44 3.03
N SER A 204 -22.48 -16.17 3.38
CA SER A 204 -22.54 -15.03 2.48
C SER A 204 -21.13 -14.59 2.11
N ILE A 205 -20.94 -14.27 0.86
CA ILE A 205 -19.66 -13.84 0.28
C ILE A 205 -19.84 -12.40 -0.16
N SER A 206 -18.92 -11.52 0.22
CA SER A 206 -18.88 -10.13 -0.23
C SER A 206 -17.45 -9.69 -0.48
N LEU A 207 -17.28 -8.73 -1.39
CA LEU A 207 -16.00 -8.08 -1.58
C LEU A 207 -15.84 -6.97 -0.55
N GLY A 208 -14.67 -6.90 0.03
CA GLY A 208 -14.24 -5.84 0.94
C GLY A 208 -12.85 -5.34 0.60
N THR A 209 -12.41 -4.38 1.37
CA THR A 209 -11.04 -3.87 1.32
C THR A 209 -10.48 -3.95 2.73
N GLY A 210 -9.41 -4.69 2.89
CA GLY A 210 -8.69 -4.80 4.16
C GLY A 210 -7.40 -3.99 4.16
N PRO A 211 -6.91 -3.53 5.31
CA PRO A 211 -5.65 -2.81 5.38
C PRO A 211 -4.49 -3.70 4.92
N ALA A 212 -3.62 -3.16 4.08
CA ALA A 212 -2.44 -3.87 3.57
C ALA A 212 -1.46 -4.22 4.70
N SER A 213 -1.35 -3.32 5.69
CA SER A 213 -0.56 -3.51 6.91
C SER A 213 -1.25 -2.89 8.11
N ILE A 214 -0.98 -3.41 9.29
CA ILE A 214 -1.46 -2.86 10.56
C ILE A 214 -0.25 -2.53 11.40
N ASN A 215 0.06 -1.24 11.51
CA ASN A 215 1.16 -0.75 12.33
C ASN A 215 0.65 -0.40 13.73
N ARG A 216 1.45 -0.71 14.74
CA ARG A 216 1.15 -0.38 16.14
C ARG A 216 2.40 0.16 16.82
N GLU A 217 2.18 1.20 17.61
CA GLU A 217 3.17 1.78 18.50
C GLU A 217 2.52 1.96 19.87
N GLU A 218 3.21 1.63 20.93
CA GLU A 218 2.70 1.67 22.32
C GLU A 218 1.32 1.00 22.49
N ARG A 219 1.08 -0.11 21.81
CA ARG A 219 -0.17 -0.88 21.81
C ARG A 219 -1.37 -0.16 21.12
N LYS A 220 -1.23 1.07 20.64
CA LYS A 220 -2.22 1.77 19.83
C LYS A 220 -1.98 1.47 18.35
N ARG A 221 -3.03 1.43 17.56
CA ARG A 221 -2.90 1.40 16.11
C ARG A 221 -2.48 2.78 15.64
N ILE A 222 -1.50 2.81 14.75
CA ILE A 222 -1.03 4.04 14.12
C ILE A 222 -1.39 4.06 12.63
N LEU A 223 -1.64 5.27 12.15
CA LEU A 223 -1.82 5.60 10.75
C LEU A 223 -0.94 6.81 10.46
N THR A 224 -0.09 6.68 9.45
CA THR A 224 0.80 7.77 9.03
C THR A 224 0.27 8.39 7.74
N VAL A 225 0.19 9.70 7.71
CA VAL A 225 -0.07 10.48 6.49
C VAL A 225 1.23 11.18 6.11
N GLU A 226 1.75 10.85 4.95
CA GLU A 226 2.97 11.44 4.39
C GLU A 226 2.61 12.38 3.24
N ALA A 227 3.34 13.47 3.12
CA ALA A 227 3.22 14.42 2.02
C ALA A 227 4.59 14.92 1.57
N TYR A 228 4.68 15.28 0.30
CA TYR A 228 5.86 15.93 -0.29
C TYR A 228 5.58 17.39 -0.56
N LEU A 229 6.61 18.20 -0.44
CA LEU A 229 6.53 19.67 -0.56
C LEU A 229 7.36 20.15 -1.73
N ASP A 230 6.85 21.17 -2.41
CA ASP A 230 7.68 22.06 -3.24
C ASP A 230 8.33 23.11 -2.32
N PRO A 231 9.65 23.03 -2.08
CA PRO A 231 10.35 23.93 -1.15
C PRO A 231 10.32 25.38 -1.59
N ASN A 232 10.03 25.65 -2.89
CA ASN A 232 9.90 27.01 -3.43
C ASN A 232 8.54 27.64 -3.08
N LYS A 233 7.53 26.83 -2.76
CA LYS A 233 6.17 27.29 -2.48
C LYS A 233 5.82 27.24 -1.01
N VAL A 234 6.19 26.17 -0.31
CA VAL A 234 5.76 25.97 1.08
C VAL A 234 6.88 25.35 1.94
N GLN A 235 6.88 25.68 3.21
CA GLN A 235 7.81 25.14 4.21
C GLN A 235 7.09 24.19 5.16
N SER A 236 7.69 23.04 5.47
CA SER A 236 7.13 22.01 6.36
C SER A 236 6.66 22.59 7.70
N GLY A 237 7.47 23.43 8.35
CA GLY A 237 7.12 24.03 9.63
C GLY A 237 5.86 24.89 9.59
N LYS A 238 5.59 25.60 8.48
CA LYS A 238 4.35 26.38 8.32
C LYS A 238 3.12 25.49 8.19
N VAL A 239 3.24 24.42 7.44
CA VAL A 239 2.15 23.44 7.28
C VAL A 239 1.84 22.77 8.61
N ILE A 240 2.88 22.31 9.34
CA ILE A 240 2.72 21.68 10.66
C ILE A 240 2.06 22.64 11.65
N ALA A 241 2.51 23.90 11.70
CA ALA A 241 1.91 24.91 12.58
C ALA A 241 0.44 25.20 12.24
N ASP A 242 0.10 25.21 10.96
CA ASP A 242 -1.29 25.39 10.53
C ASP A 242 -2.16 24.19 10.91
N ILE A 243 -1.67 22.95 10.69
CA ILE A 243 -2.37 21.73 11.08
C ILE A 243 -2.64 21.72 12.59
N GLN A 244 -1.61 22.02 13.40
CA GLN A 244 -1.74 22.06 14.86
C GLN A 244 -2.77 23.11 15.32
N LYS A 245 -2.82 24.24 14.66
CA LYS A 245 -3.72 25.34 15.02
C LYS A 245 -5.14 25.14 14.53
N ASN A 246 -5.32 24.67 13.30
CA ASN A 246 -6.61 24.71 12.62
C ASN A 246 -7.24 23.32 12.46
N PHE A 247 -6.45 22.27 12.23
CA PHE A 247 -6.95 20.92 12.00
C PHE A 247 -7.06 20.10 13.29
N VAL A 248 -6.05 20.11 14.15
CA VAL A 248 -6.03 19.28 15.39
C VAL A 248 -7.21 19.55 16.31
N PRO A 249 -7.67 20.80 16.56
CA PRO A 249 -8.86 21.04 17.37
C PRO A 249 -10.12 20.38 16.78
N VAL A 250 -10.31 20.49 15.45
CA VAL A 250 -11.45 19.89 14.75
C VAL A 250 -11.36 18.35 14.79
N LEU A 251 -10.16 17.81 14.62
CA LEU A 251 -9.91 16.37 14.73
C LEU A 251 -10.29 15.85 16.12
N THR A 252 -9.86 16.53 17.18
CA THR A 252 -10.12 16.12 18.58
C THR A 252 -11.62 16.17 18.91
N GLU A 253 -12.34 17.15 18.39
CA GLU A 253 -13.79 17.27 18.57
C GLU A 253 -14.53 16.16 17.81
N ARG A 254 -14.14 15.88 16.57
CA ARG A 254 -14.83 14.94 15.68
C ARG A 254 -14.46 13.49 15.94
N TYR A 255 -13.22 13.23 16.35
CA TYR A 255 -12.67 11.90 16.59
C TYR A 255 -11.97 11.79 17.95
N PRO A 256 -12.73 11.75 19.06
CA PRO A 256 -12.16 11.85 20.42
C PRO A 256 -11.22 10.71 20.80
N SER A 257 -11.27 9.56 20.09
CA SER A 257 -10.38 8.42 20.33
C SER A 257 -9.07 8.50 19.55
N VAL A 258 -8.85 9.57 18.74
CA VAL A 258 -7.68 9.72 17.89
C VAL A 258 -6.76 10.78 18.44
N GLU A 259 -5.50 10.44 18.61
CA GLU A 259 -4.41 11.35 19.01
C GLU A 259 -3.57 11.71 17.79
N PHE A 260 -3.15 12.96 17.71
CA PHE A 260 -2.26 13.48 16.67
C PHE A 260 -0.82 13.53 17.20
N GLY A 261 0.13 13.14 16.35
CA GLY A 261 1.56 13.22 16.59
C GLY A 261 2.33 13.56 15.32
N LEU A 262 3.59 13.89 15.49
CA LEU A 262 4.56 14.04 14.41
C LEU A 262 5.30 12.71 14.27
N GLY A 263 5.72 12.37 13.08
CA GLY A 263 6.48 11.16 12.81
C GLY A 263 7.67 11.40 11.87
N GLY A 264 8.66 10.51 11.89
CA GLY A 264 9.81 10.57 11.01
C GLY A 264 10.60 11.89 11.13
N LYS A 265 10.92 12.50 9.97
CA LYS A 265 11.68 13.76 9.93
C LYS A 265 10.96 14.96 10.55
N SER A 266 9.70 14.84 10.86
CA SER A 266 8.90 15.91 11.46
C SER A 266 9.01 15.97 12.99
N GLU A 267 9.69 15.00 13.62
CA GLU A 267 9.97 14.97 15.05
C GLU A 267 11.24 15.77 15.42
N GLU A 268 12.14 16.04 14.48
CA GLU A 268 13.37 16.82 14.65
C GLU A 268 13.12 18.32 14.38
#